data_736f0b4c981fe166b3a1d39a04fc7c28
#
_entry.id   736f0b4c981fe166b3a1d39a04fc7c28
#
_cell.length_a   1.000
_cell.length_b   1.000
_cell.length_c   1.000
_cell.angle_alpha   90.00
_cell.angle_beta   90.00
_cell.angle_gamma   90.00
#
_symmetry.space_group_name_H-M   'P 1'
#
loop_
_entity.id
_entity.type
_entity.pdbx_description
1 polymer ?
#
loop_
_entity_poly.entity_id
_entity_poly.type
_entity_poly.pdbx_seq_one_letter_code
_entity_poly.pdbx_strand_id
1 'polypeptide(L)'
;MRALALKILRLVLQVLYRERGSIVNRWGSITSPRELEIQRSVLLGERSRNLVAYLMPTILEMDELKRYGSVADGGYVIPIKTVNNSNFLISGGIASNNDFEIELANLGIIGIQVDNSIDSPPRDHKNLSFTRATLGGKGGLLVDELLKSFNPTFQGVLKLDIEGSEYETLSEIESFEKFTTMIIELHNLHKIADDQFWKIFKSTLDRFSQSHSVVFLTPNNYSGFSIIGGVPIPNVLEVTWARNDLINGKKFKKIKTLHPEQMPTNHKNRAQLDISNIFPSESL
;
A
#
# COMPACT_ATOMS: atom_id res chain seq x y z
N MET A 1 -29.94 2.05 -31.15
CA MET A 1 -30.46 2.65 -29.91
C MET A 1 -29.57 2.36 -28.70
N ARG A 2 -29.22 1.12 -28.37
CA ARG A 2 -28.33 0.82 -27.19
C ARG A 2 -26.97 1.54 -27.20
N ALA A 3 -26.30 1.60 -28.37
CA ALA A 3 -24.98 2.26 -28.48
C ALA A 3 -25.04 3.78 -28.28
N LEU A 4 -26.15 4.42 -28.68
CA LEU A 4 -26.37 5.85 -28.49
C LEU A 4 -26.70 6.16 -27.03
N ALA A 5 -27.52 5.34 -26.37
CA ALA A 5 -27.82 5.48 -24.94
C ALA A 5 -26.59 5.31 -24.08
N LEU A 6 -25.69 4.39 -24.40
CA LEU A 6 -24.40 4.21 -23.74
C LEU A 6 -23.45 5.41 -23.94
N LYS A 7 -23.43 6.00 -25.15
CA LYS A 7 -22.67 7.24 -25.40
C LYS A 7 -23.18 8.41 -24.58
N ILE A 8 -24.50 8.58 -24.53
CA ILE A 8 -25.13 9.68 -23.74
C ILE A 8 -24.89 9.47 -22.25
N LEU A 9 -25.06 8.24 -21.73
CA LEU A 9 -24.76 7.94 -20.34
C LEU A 9 -23.29 8.21 -20.00
N ARG A 10 -22.37 7.86 -20.91
CA ARG A 10 -20.94 8.15 -20.81
C ARG A 10 -20.64 9.65 -20.72
N LEU A 11 -21.30 10.46 -21.56
CA LEU A 11 -21.15 11.92 -21.55
C LEU A 11 -21.70 12.53 -20.27
N VAL A 12 -22.88 12.10 -19.82
CA VAL A 12 -23.52 12.59 -18.59
C VAL A 12 -22.66 12.25 -17.37
N LEU A 13 -22.11 11.04 -17.29
CA LEU A 13 -21.20 10.65 -16.24
C LEU A 13 -19.89 11.45 -16.30
N GLN A 14 -19.33 11.70 -17.49
CA GLN A 14 -18.15 12.55 -17.65
C GLN A 14 -18.40 13.99 -17.15
N VAL A 15 -19.58 14.55 -17.42
CA VAL A 15 -19.94 15.89 -16.97
C VAL A 15 -20.15 15.92 -15.46
N LEU A 16 -20.92 14.98 -14.91
CA LEU A 16 -21.20 14.91 -13.47
C LEU A 16 -19.95 14.68 -12.61
N TYR A 17 -18.95 14.00 -13.16
CA TYR A 17 -17.70 13.74 -12.45
C TYR A 17 -16.62 14.78 -12.71
N ARG A 18 -16.68 15.54 -13.80
CA ARG A 18 -15.74 16.61 -14.14
C ARG A 18 -15.76 17.77 -13.13
N GLU A 19 -16.92 18.01 -12.49
CA GLU A 19 -17.10 19.07 -11.51
C GLU A 19 -16.57 18.73 -10.10
N ARG A 20 -16.18 17.48 -9.83
CA ARG A 20 -15.71 17.03 -8.51
C ARG A 20 -14.18 16.89 -8.38
N GLY A 21 -13.41 17.53 -9.23
CA GLY A 21 -11.95 17.59 -9.12
C GLY A 21 -11.21 16.34 -9.63
N SER A 22 -9.94 16.21 -9.30
CA SER A 22 -8.96 15.27 -9.87
C SER A 22 -9.28 13.77 -9.79
N ILE A 23 -10.32 13.37 -9.07
CA ILE A 23 -10.84 11.99 -8.97
C ILE A 23 -11.25 11.42 -10.34
N VAL A 24 -11.42 12.28 -11.33
CA VAL A 24 -12.27 12.04 -12.50
C VAL A 24 -11.57 11.51 -13.75
N ASN A 25 -10.26 11.57 -13.82
CA ASN A 25 -9.58 11.40 -15.11
C ASN A 25 -9.60 9.99 -15.75
N ARG A 26 -10.14 8.97 -15.10
CA ARG A 26 -10.31 7.63 -15.70
C ARG A 26 -11.76 7.10 -15.79
N TRP A 27 -12.72 7.84 -15.25
CA TRP A 27 -14.13 7.40 -15.17
C TRP A 27 -14.92 7.52 -16.45
N GLY A 28 -14.39 8.24 -17.42
CA GLY A 28 -15.00 8.34 -18.75
C GLY A 28 -15.07 7.01 -19.52
N SER A 29 -14.63 5.93 -18.92
CA SER A 29 -14.52 4.62 -19.57
C SER A 29 -15.42 3.53 -19.01
N ILE A 30 -16.50 3.83 -18.28
CA ILE A 30 -17.53 2.80 -17.99
C ILE A 30 -18.07 2.29 -19.31
N THR A 31 -17.64 1.09 -19.67
CA THR A 31 -17.89 0.51 -21.00
C THR A 31 -18.79 -0.71 -20.95
N SER A 32 -19.04 -1.27 -19.77
CA SER A 32 -19.78 -2.53 -19.67
C SER A 32 -20.88 -2.51 -18.59
N PRO A 33 -21.95 -3.30 -18.77
CA PRO A 33 -22.97 -3.52 -17.74
C PRO A 33 -22.40 -4.01 -16.41
N ARG A 34 -21.32 -4.81 -16.45
CA ARG A 34 -20.63 -5.32 -15.27
C ARG A 34 -19.99 -4.21 -14.43
N GLU A 35 -19.40 -3.19 -15.06
CA GLU A 35 -18.83 -2.05 -14.33
C GLU A 35 -19.92 -1.24 -13.62
N LEU A 36 -21.09 -1.09 -14.25
CA LEU A 36 -22.26 -0.44 -13.62
C LEU A 36 -22.82 -1.26 -12.46
N GLU A 37 -22.83 -2.57 -12.58
CA GLU A 37 -23.25 -3.49 -11.53
C GLU A 37 -22.29 -3.39 -10.32
N ILE A 38 -20.99 -3.45 -10.56
CA ILE A 38 -19.96 -3.27 -9.53
C ILE A 38 -20.16 -1.93 -8.78
N GLN A 39 -20.40 -0.85 -9.50
CA GLN A 39 -20.58 0.45 -8.89
C GLN A 39 -21.84 0.58 -8.02
N ARG A 40 -22.91 -0.14 -8.33
CA ARG A 40 -24.21 -0.04 -7.67
C ARG A 40 -24.49 -1.12 -6.64
N SER A 41 -23.63 -2.12 -6.53
CA SER A 41 -23.84 -3.25 -5.64
C SER A 41 -23.73 -2.85 -4.17
N VAL A 42 -24.79 -3.10 -3.39
CA VAL A 42 -24.80 -2.88 -1.93
C VAL A 42 -23.77 -3.78 -1.24
N LEU A 43 -23.65 -5.04 -1.65
CA LEU A 43 -22.66 -5.97 -1.14
C LEU A 43 -21.23 -5.48 -1.34
N LEU A 44 -20.92 -4.96 -2.53
CA LEU A 44 -19.62 -4.41 -2.81
C LEU A 44 -19.37 -3.10 -2.05
N GLY A 45 -20.42 -2.32 -1.77
CA GLY A 45 -20.35 -1.17 -0.88
C GLY A 45 -19.96 -1.56 0.55
N GLU A 46 -20.44 -2.69 1.06
CA GLU A 46 -20.02 -3.23 2.35
C GLU A 46 -18.54 -3.67 2.33
N ARG A 47 -18.08 -4.34 1.27
CA ARG A 47 -16.65 -4.68 1.11
C ARG A 47 -15.77 -3.45 1.10
N SER A 48 -16.16 -2.42 0.38
CA SER A 48 -15.42 -1.16 0.31
C SER A 48 -15.34 -0.47 1.68
N ARG A 49 -16.43 -0.44 2.44
CA ARG A 49 -16.43 0.08 3.81
C ARG A 49 -15.56 -0.77 4.75
N ASN A 50 -15.60 -2.09 4.61
CA ASN A 50 -14.73 -2.98 5.38
C ASN A 50 -13.26 -2.74 5.04
N LEU A 51 -12.91 -2.59 3.76
CA LEU A 51 -11.56 -2.20 3.35
C LEU A 51 -11.11 -0.91 4.04
N VAL A 52 -11.94 0.13 3.98
CA VAL A 52 -11.65 1.41 4.65
C VAL A 52 -11.46 1.22 6.15
N ALA A 53 -12.30 0.43 6.81
CA ALA A 53 -12.18 0.15 8.24
C ALA A 53 -10.88 -0.59 8.59
N TYR A 54 -10.44 -1.55 7.78
CA TYR A 54 -9.17 -2.25 7.95
C TYR A 54 -7.95 -1.33 7.80
N LEU A 55 -8.05 -0.36 6.91
CA LEU A 55 -6.94 0.54 6.58
C LEU A 55 -7.00 1.87 7.36
N MET A 56 -7.94 2.01 8.29
CA MET A 56 -8.05 3.22 9.10
C MET A 56 -6.80 3.41 9.96
N PRO A 57 -6.04 4.51 9.79
CA PRO A 57 -4.79 4.67 10.47
C PRO A 57 -4.94 4.99 11.96
N THR A 58 -4.04 4.42 12.75
CA THR A 58 -3.74 4.86 14.11
C THR A 58 -2.88 6.12 14.03
N ILE A 59 -3.31 7.20 14.66
CA ILE A 59 -2.61 8.49 14.59
C ILE A 59 -1.43 8.48 15.56
N LEU A 60 -0.25 8.73 15.03
CA LEU A 60 0.96 9.03 15.76
C LEU A 60 1.22 10.55 15.76
N GLU A 61 2.00 11.05 16.71
CA GLU A 61 2.48 12.42 16.66
C GLU A 61 3.43 12.59 15.45
N MET A 62 3.46 13.79 14.88
CA MET A 62 4.18 14.05 13.62
C MET A 62 5.69 13.82 13.72
N ASP A 63 6.27 14.09 14.90
CA ASP A 63 7.70 13.86 15.20
C ASP A 63 8.04 12.38 15.41
N GLU A 64 7.03 11.51 15.52
CA GLU A 64 7.23 10.06 15.58
C GLU A 64 7.40 9.42 14.20
N LEU A 65 7.02 10.12 13.12
CA LEU A 65 7.10 9.66 11.74
C LEU A 65 8.26 10.33 11.01
N LYS A 66 8.96 9.58 10.17
CA LYS A 66 9.97 10.10 9.27
C LYS A 66 9.86 9.43 7.90
N ARG A 67 10.11 10.21 6.85
CA ARG A 67 10.31 9.70 5.51
C ARG A 67 11.74 9.18 5.35
N TYR A 68 11.89 7.98 4.85
CA TYR A 68 13.15 7.36 4.45
C TYR A 68 13.13 7.10 2.95
N GLY A 69 14.26 7.29 2.28
CA GLY A 69 14.40 7.16 0.84
C GLY A 69 14.09 8.43 0.05
N SER A 70 13.67 8.28 -1.19
CA SER A 70 13.44 9.37 -2.13
C SER A 70 12.30 10.31 -1.72
N VAL A 71 12.35 11.55 -2.25
CA VAL A 71 11.25 12.53 -2.08
C VAL A 71 10.02 12.19 -2.94
N ALA A 72 10.19 11.30 -3.93
CA ALA A 72 9.14 10.78 -4.81
C ALA A 72 9.02 9.27 -4.62
N ASP A 73 8.76 8.55 -5.69
CA ASP A 73 8.75 7.09 -5.73
C ASP A 73 10.04 6.49 -5.11
N GLY A 74 9.88 5.41 -4.32
CA GLY A 74 10.97 4.78 -3.58
C GLY A 74 11.33 5.46 -2.24
N GLY A 75 10.42 6.27 -1.68
CA GLY A 75 10.54 6.77 -0.32
C GLY A 75 9.28 6.56 0.49
N TYR A 76 9.41 6.13 1.74
CA TYR A 76 8.32 5.66 2.58
C TYR A 76 8.30 6.34 3.94
N VAL A 77 7.10 6.63 4.45
CA VAL A 77 6.89 7.26 5.76
C VAL A 77 6.66 6.18 6.80
N ILE A 78 7.57 6.07 7.76
CA ILE A 78 7.54 5.04 8.80
C ILE A 78 7.88 5.61 10.18
N PRO A 79 7.44 4.97 11.28
CA PRO A 79 7.77 5.42 12.63
C PRO A 79 9.26 5.27 12.92
N ILE A 80 9.87 6.32 13.44
CA ILE A 80 11.30 6.33 13.82
C ILE A 80 11.60 5.22 14.83
N LYS A 81 10.69 5.01 15.78
CA LYS A 81 10.87 3.99 16.83
C LYS A 81 10.92 2.58 16.26
N THR A 82 10.15 2.27 15.22
CA THR A 82 10.17 0.94 14.62
C THR A 82 11.48 0.69 13.85
N VAL A 83 12.02 1.71 13.18
CA VAL A 83 13.34 1.64 12.52
C VAL A 83 14.44 1.41 13.54
N ASN A 84 14.43 2.17 14.64
CA ASN A 84 15.42 2.05 15.72
C ASN A 84 15.41 0.68 16.42
N ASN A 85 14.30 -0.06 16.31
CA ASN A 85 14.16 -1.41 16.83
C ASN A 85 14.33 -2.49 15.73
N SER A 86 14.82 -2.12 14.55
CA SER A 86 15.01 -3.04 13.43
C SER A 86 16.47 -3.40 13.25
N ASN A 87 16.71 -4.70 12.97
CA ASN A 87 18.03 -5.24 12.68
C ASN A 87 18.14 -5.70 11.22
N PHE A 88 17.01 -6.03 10.59
CA PHE A 88 16.99 -6.49 9.21
C PHE A 88 15.92 -5.80 8.37
N LEU A 89 16.10 -5.89 7.05
CA LEU A 89 15.17 -5.49 6.00
C LEU A 89 15.00 -6.64 5.00
N ILE A 90 13.74 -6.98 4.69
CA ILE A 90 13.40 -7.73 3.48
C ILE A 90 12.64 -6.78 2.56
N SER A 91 13.16 -6.54 1.37
CA SER A 91 12.58 -5.62 0.39
C SER A 91 12.31 -6.32 -0.91
N GLY A 92 11.04 -6.42 -1.28
CA GLY A 92 10.57 -6.91 -2.58
C GLY A 92 10.19 -5.75 -3.49
N GLY A 93 10.72 -5.77 -4.74
CA GLY A 93 10.48 -4.74 -5.75
C GLY A 93 11.25 -3.44 -5.48
N ILE A 94 12.43 -3.31 -6.08
CA ILE A 94 13.27 -2.11 -5.94
C ILE A 94 13.41 -1.37 -7.29
N ALA A 95 13.14 -2.05 -8.40
CA ALA A 95 13.19 -1.52 -9.75
C ALA A 95 14.42 -0.63 -9.99
N SER A 96 14.22 0.63 -10.37
CA SER A 96 15.28 1.59 -10.67
C SER A 96 15.74 2.44 -9.48
N ASN A 97 15.19 2.22 -8.28
CA ASN A 97 15.47 3.06 -7.11
C ASN A 97 15.47 2.24 -5.81
N ASN A 98 16.62 2.20 -5.12
CA ASN A 98 16.76 1.58 -3.80
C ASN A 98 17.23 2.58 -2.73
N ASP A 99 16.82 3.86 -2.84
CA ASP A 99 17.19 4.91 -1.88
C ASP A 99 16.73 4.58 -0.47
N PHE A 100 15.54 3.98 -0.32
CA PHE A 100 15.00 3.52 0.94
C PHE A 100 15.89 2.47 1.60
N GLU A 101 16.25 1.45 0.86
CA GLU A 101 17.09 0.34 1.32
C GLU A 101 18.48 0.84 1.72
N ILE A 102 19.06 1.74 0.92
CA ILE A 102 20.36 2.37 1.21
C ILE A 102 20.29 3.21 2.49
N GLU A 103 19.23 4.00 2.70
CA GLU A 103 19.10 4.82 3.91
C GLU A 103 19.01 3.94 5.17
N LEU A 104 18.22 2.84 5.14
CA LEU A 104 18.16 1.90 6.24
C LEU A 104 19.48 1.17 6.46
N ALA A 105 20.18 0.79 5.41
CA ALA A 105 21.48 0.14 5.49
C ALA A 105 22.57 1.06 6.08
N ASN A 106 22.50 2.37 5.82
CA ASN A 106 23.35 3.38 6.46
C ASN A 106 23.11 3.51 7.97
N LEU A 107 21.93 3.14 8.46
CA LEU A 107 21.63 3.03 9.89
C LEU A 107 22.11 1.71 10.52
N GLY A 108 22.76 0.83 9.76
CA GLY A 108 23.28 -0.45 10.21
C GLY A 108 22.34 -1.63 10.02
N ILE A 109 21.18 -1.44 9.41
CA ILE A 109 20.22 -2.52 9.12
C ILE A 109 20.78 -3.39 7.98
N ILE A 110 20.75 -4.71 8.17
CA ILE A 110 21.19 -5.68 7.16
C ILE A 110 19.99 -6.04 6.29
N GLY A 111 20.13 -5.98 4.96
CA GLY A 111 18.98 -6.20 4.07
C GLY A 111 19.18 -7.23 2.97
N ILE A 112 18.07 -7.85 2.59
CA ILE A 112 17.93 -8.65 1.38
C ILE A 112 16.95 -7.95 0.45
N GLN A 113 17.40 -7.61 -0.75
CA GLN A 113 16.62 -7.03 -1.82
C GLN A 113 16.25 -8.13 -2.82
N VAL A 114 14.99 -8.25 -3.17
CA VAL A 114 14.49 -9.25 -4.12
C VAL A 114 13.74 -8.56 -5.24
N ASP A 115 14.19 -8.77 -6.47
CA ASP A 115 13.51 -8.21 -7.65
C ASP A 115 13.82 -9.09 -8.87
N ASN A 116 12.81 -9.45 -9.65
CA ASN A 116 12.98 -10.27 -10.84
C ASN A 116 13.12 -9.44 -12.13
N SER A 117 12.82 -8.14 -12.07
CA SER A 117 12.76 -7.24 -13.22
C SER A 117 14.11 -6.64 -13.61
N ILE A 118 15.09 -6.70 -12.70
CA ILE A 118 16.44 -6.13 -12.88
C ILE A 118 17.52 -7.17 -12.65
N ASP A 119 18.70 -6.96 -13.26
CA ASP A 119 19.85 -7.87 -13.14
C ASP A 119 20.72 -7.59 -11.90
N SER A 120 20.71 -6.35 -11.41
CA SER A 120 21.49 -5.89 -10.26
C SER A 120 20.79 -4.69 -9.61
N PRO A 121 21.04 -4.43 -8.31
CA PRO A 121 20.46 -3.27 -7.64
C PRO A 121 20.99 -1.96 -8.24
N PRO A 122 20.21 -0.87 -8.20
CA PRO A 122 20.66 0.44 -8.68
C PRO A 122 21.92 0.95 -7.97
N ARG A 123 22.04 0.66 -6.68
CA ARG A 123 23.23 0.98 -5.86
C ARG A 123 23.54 -0.19 -4.93
N ASP A 124 24.84 -0.48 -4.80
CA ASP A 124 25.38 -1.46 -3.86
C ASP A 124 25.59 -0.85 -2.47
N HIS A 125 25.44 -1.68 -1.44
CA HIS A 125 25.82 -1.35 -0.07
C HIS A 125 26.30 -2.60 0.67
N LYS A 126 27.35 -2.49 1.52
CA LYS A 126 27.93 -3.62 2.25
C LYS A 126 26.95 -4.41 3.14
N ASN A 127 25.88 -3.74 3.60
CA ASN A 127 24.84 -4.36 4.44
C ASN A 127 23.64 -4.87 3.61
N LEU A 128 23.66 -4.74 2.29
CA LEU A 128 22.58 -5.19 1.42
C LEU A 128 23.06 -6.32 0.51
N SER A 129 22.28 -7.36 0.40
CA SER A 129 22.39 -8.37 -0.64
C SER A 129 21.25 -8.23 -1.64
N PHE A 130 21.46 -8.71 -2.85
CA PHE A 130 20.45 -8.72 -3.90
C PHE A 130 20.24 -10.13 -4.43
N THR A 131 19.00 -10.49 -4.67
CA THR A 131 18.62 -11.75 -5.31
C THR A 131 17.63 -11.47 -6.43
N ARG A 132 18.00 -11.85 -7.65
CA ARG A 132 17.10 -11.78 -8.80
C ARG A 132 16.12 -12.94 -8.74
N ALA A 133 14.95 -12.71 -8.18
CA ALA A 133 13.88 -13.69 -8.04
C ALA A 133 12.51 -13.03 -7.91
N THR A 134 11.45 -13.79 -8.11
CA THR A 134 10.09 -13.42 -7.68
C THR A 134 9.97 -13.69 -6.19
N LEU A 135 9.29 -12.82 -5.46
CA LEU A 135 8.96 -13.02 -4.06
C LEU A 135 7.52 -13.51 -3.94
N GLY A 136 7.33 -14.62 -3.23
CA GLY A 136 6.04 -15.29 -3.07
C GLY A 136 5.56 -16.02 -4.33
N GLY A 137 4.45 -16.73 -4.19
CA GLY A 137 3.80 -17.47 -5.26
C GLY A 137 4.55 -18.71 -5.75
N LYS A 138 3.99 -19.37 -6.74
CA LYS A 138 4.51 -20.63 -7.25
C LYS A 138 5.92 -20.51 -7.84
N GLY A 139 6.90 -21.04 -7.14
CA GLY A 139 8.31 -21.04 -7.57
C GLY A 139 9.07 -19.77 -7.19
N GLY A 140 8.46 -18.84 -6.49
CA GLY A 140 9.12 -17.68 -5.90
C GLY A 140 9.79 -18.01 -4.56
N LEU A 141 10.61 -17.07 -4.09
CA LEU A 141 11.21 -17.14 -2.75
C LEU A 141 10.15 -16.84 -1.69
N LEU A 142 10.12 -17.60 -0.62
CA LEU A 142 9.25 -17.33 0.51
C LEU A 142 9.92 -16.34 1.48
N VAL A 143 9.15 -15.41 2.02
CA VAL A 143 9.64 -14.46 3.04
C VAL A 143 10.19 -15.20 4.26
N ASP A 144 9.54 -16.30 4.67
CA ASP A 144 9.98 -17.13 5.81
C ASP A 144 11.31 -17.86 5.54
N GLU A 145 11.64 -18.15 4.28
CA GLU A 145 12.95 -18.68 3.91
C GLU A 145 14.03 -17.60 4.02
N LEU A 146 13.74 -16.38 3.59
CA LEU A 146 14.64 -15.25 3.73
C LEU A 146 14.90 -14.91 5.20
N LEU A 147 13.89 -15.02 6.06
CA LEU A 147 14.02 -14.82 7.51
C LEU A 147 15.05 -15.77 8.15
N LYS A 148 15.24 -16.98 7.63
CA LYS A 148 16.24 -17.95 8.12
C LYS A 148 17.68 -17.46 7.92
N SER A 149 17.92 -16.49 7.05
CA SER A 149 19.23 -15.86 6.82
C SER A 149 19.65 -14.89 7.92
N PHE A 150 18.70 -14.48 8.77
CA PHE A 150 18.97 -13.56 9.86
C PHE A 150 19.05 -14.28 11.20
N ASN A 151 19.66 -13.60 12.18
CA ASN A 151 19.68 -14.11 13.56
C ASN A 151 18.22 -14.27 14.06
N PRO A 152 17.85 -15.42 14.67
CA PRO A 152 16.48 -15.67 15.13
C PRO A 152 15.93 -14.65 16.14
N THR A 153 16.81 -13.92 16.86
CA THR A 153 16.43 -12.86 17.79
C THR A 153 16.16 -11.51 17.12
N PHE A 154 16.55 -11.38 15.84
CA PHE A 154 16.38 -10.14 15.09
C PHE A 154 14.90 -9.92 14.73
N GLN A 155 14.56 -8.65 14.64
CA GLN A 155 13.29 -8.16 14.13
C GLN A 155 13.57 -7.04 13.11
N GLY A 156 12.64 -6.76 12.22
CA GLY A 156 12.96 -5.82 11.16
C GLY A 156 11.80 -5.34 10.31
N VAL A 157 12.13 -4.85 9.14
CA VAL A 157 11.22 -4.21 8.19
C VAL A 157 10.92 -5.17 7.05
N LEU A 158 9.66 -5.25 6.62
CA LEU A 158 9.22 -5.83 5.37
C LEU A 158 8.71 -4.73 4.45
N LYS A 159 9.27 -4.62 3.24
CA LYS A 159 8.74 -3.76 2.18
C LYS A 159 8.35 -4.62 1.00
N LEU A 160 7.12 -4.45 0.51
CA LEU A 160 6.59 -5.13 -0.68
C LEU A 160 5.97 -4.11 -1.63
N ASP A 161 6.56 -4.01 -2.80
CA ASP A 161 6.09 -3.23 -3.94
C ASP A 161 6.37 -4.09 -5.19
N ILE A 162 5.54 -5.13 -5.37
CA ILE A 162 5.78 -6.24 -6.29
C ILE A 162 4.64 -6.43 -7.31
N GLU A 163 4.02 -5.30 -7.68
CA GLU A 163 3.14 -5.15 -8.84
C GLU A 163 1.93 -6.12 -8.87
N GLY A 164 1.39 -6.43 -7.69
CA GLY A 164 0.16 -7.23 -7.51
C GLY A 164 0.37 -8.64 -6.96
N SER A 165 1.60 -9.04 -6.67
CA SER A 165 1.94 -10.32 -6.00
C SER A 165 1.94 -10.21 -4.46
N GLU A 166 1.64 -9.03 -3.90
CA GLU A 166 1.66 -8.77 -2.45
C GLU A 166 0.76 -9.73 -1.69
N TYR A 167 -0.45 -9.97 -2.20
CA TYR A 167 -1.47 -10.76 -1.50
C TYR A 167 -1.10 -12.24 -1.40
N GLU A 168 -0.51 -12.79 -2.45
CA GLU A 168 -0.01 -14.16 -2.46
C GLU A 168 1.16 -14.28 -1.50
N THR A 169 2.15 -13.40 -1.62
CA THR A 169 3.32 -13.33 -0.72
C THR A 169 2.91 -13.21 0.75
N LEU A 170 2.01 -12.28 1.07
CA LEU A 170 1.54 -12.08 2.45
C LEU A 170 0.73 -13.27 2.99
N SER A 171 -0.01 -13.97 2.13
CA SER A 171 -0.77 -15.15 2.55
C SER A 171 0.11 -16.32 2.95
N GLU A 172 1.34 -16.39 2.43
CA GLU A 172 2.32 -17.44 2.67
C GLU A 172 3.18 -17.18 3.93
N ILE A 173 3.22 -15.97 4.47
CA ILE A 173 3.98 -15.64 5.69
C ILE A 173 3.32 -16.32 6.89
N GLU A 174 4.07 -17.12 7.64
CA GLU A 174 3.58 -17.85 8.82
C GLU A 174 3.35 -16.92 10.01
N SER A 175 4.30 -16.01 10.29
CA SER A 175 4.22 -15.08 11.43
C SER A 175 4.68 -13.68 11.07
N PHE A 176 3.85 -12.69 11.39
CA PHE A 176 4.17 -11.27 11.20
C PHE A 176 4.92 -10.65 12.38
N GLU A 177 5.03 -11.34 13.51
CA GLU A 177 5.62 -10.78 14.74
C GLU A 177 7.09 -10.39 14.62
N LYS A 178 7.81 -10.95 13.65
CA LYS A 178 9.19 -10.58 13.33
C LYS A 178 9.33 -9.18 12.74
N PHE A 179 8.26 -8.64 12.17
CA PHE A 179 8.32 -7.34 11.52
C PHE A 179 7.95 -6.23 12.52
N THR A 180 8.83 -5.26 12.68
CA THR A 180 8.56 -4.02 13.42
C THR A 180 7.67 -3.09 12.62
N THR A 181 7.85 -3.12 11.30
CA THR A 181 7.11 -2.34 10.30
C THR A 181 6.94 -3.16 9.03
N MET A 182 5.77 -3.05 8.44
CA MET A 182 5.49 -3.53 7.09
C MET A 182 5.06 -2.35 6.23
N ILE A 183 5.67 -2.19 5.07
CA ILE A 183 5.35 -1.19 4.06
C ILE A 183 4.91 -1.97 2.83
N ILE A 184 3.67 -1.78 2.40
CA ILE A 184 3.11 -2.57 1.32
C ILE A 184 2.39 -1.64 0.35
N GLU A 185 2.79 -1.66 -0.90
CA GLU A 185 2.03 -1.03 -1.96
C GLU A 185 0.95 -2.00 -2.43
N LEU A 186 -0.29 -1.77 -1.99
CA LEU A 186 -1.45 -2.61 -2.30
C LEU A 186 -1.93 -2.32 -3.72
N HIS A 187 -1.51 -3.13 -4.66
CA HIS A 187 -1.94 -3.04 -6.06
C HIS A 187 -3.30 -3.66 -6.30
N ASN A 188 -3.93 -3.27 -7.41
CA ASN A 188 -5.17 -3.90 -7.90
C ASN A 188 -6.34 -3.88 -6.90
N LEU A 189 -6.45 -2.89 -6.03
CA LEU A 189 -7.52 -2.80 -5.03
C LEU A 189 -8.93 -2.83 -5.65
N HIS A 190 -9.10 -2.47 -6.93
CA HIS A 190 -10.36 -2.64 -7.64
C HIS A 190 -10.84 -4.10 -7.70
N LYS A 191 -9.93 -5.08 -7.54
CA LYS A 191 -10.27 -6.51 -7.51
C LYS A 191 -11.01 -6.95 -6.24
N ILE A 192 -11.20 -6.08 -5.23
CA ILE A 192 -12.08 -6.43 -4.09
C ILE A 192 -13.52 -6.73 -4.52
N ALA A 193 -13.90 -6.36 -5.74
CA ALA A 193 -15.16 -6.79 -6.36
C ALA A 193 -15.19 -8.29 -6.69
N ASP A 194 -14.05 -8.95 -6.82
CA ASP A 194 -13.94 -10.39 -7.01
C ASP A 194 -13.95 -11.13 -5.67
N ASP A 195 -14.72 -12.23 -5.59
CA ASP A 195 -14.92 -12.96 -4.34
C ASP A 195 -13.65 -13.68 -3.86
N GLN A 196 -12.88 -14.24 -4.79
CA GLN A 196 -11.67 -14.96 -4.45
C GLN A 196 -10.58 -14.00 -3.96
N PHE A 197 -10.40 -12.90 -4.67
CA PHE A 197 -9.48 -11.84 -4.25
C PHE A 197 -9.86 -11.29 -2.88
N TRP A 198 -11.15 -10.95 -2.67
CA TRP A 198 -11.63 -10.43 -1.40
C TRP A 198 -11.36 -11.40 -0.23
N LYS A 199 -11.57 -12.70 -0.45
CA LYS A 199 -11.32 -13.72 0.58
C LYS A 199 -9.85 -13.76 1.00
N ILE A 200 -8.93 -13.78 0.04
CA ILE A 200 -7.47 -13.77 0.31
C ILE A 200 -7.08 -12.47 1.00
N PHE A 201 -7.48 -11.34 0.44
CA PHE A 201 -7.20 -10.01 0.96
C PHE A 201 -7.65 -9.88 2.42
N LYS A 202 -8.93 -10.18 2.69
CA LYS A 202 -9.51 -10.08 4.03
C LYS A 202 -8.80 -11.00 5.02
N SER A 203 -8.57 -12.27 4.68
CA SER A 203 -7.90 -13.21 5.58
C SER A 203 -6.48 -12.77 5.93
N THR A 204 -5.78 -12.18 4.98
CA THR A 204 -4.43 -11.64 5.19
C THR A 204 -4.46 -10.44 6.15
N LEU A 205 -5.37 -9.48 5.91
CA LEU A 205 -5.51 -8.32 6.81
C LEU A 205 -5.96 -8.73 8.22
N ASP A 206 -6.87 -9.70 8.37
CA ASP A 206 -7.30 -10.23 9.67
C ASP A 206 -6.11 -10.79 10.48
N ARG A 207 -5.13 -11.39 9.79
CA ARG A 207 -3.94 -11.97 10.45
C ARG A 207 -3.01 -10.89 10.99
N PHE A 208 -2.58 -9.94 10.18
CA PHE A 208 -1.60 -8.97 10.69
C PHE A 208 -2.23 -7.80 11.47
N SER A 209 -3.53 -7.54 11.36
CA SER A 209 -4.21 -6.58 12.25
C SER A 209 -4.24 -7.03 13.74
N GLN A 210 -3.92 -8.29 14.03
CA GLN A 210 -3.78 -8.77 15.41
C GLN A 210 -2.54 -8.20 16.11
N SER A 211 -1.46 -7.99 15.37
CA SER A 211 -0.16 -7.53 15.90
C SER A 211 0.29 -6.16 15.39
N HIS A 212 -0.30 -5.68 14.31
CA HIS A 212 0.07 -4.42 13.65
C HIS A 212 -1.12 -3.50 13.43
N SER A 213 -0.87 -2.20 13.46
CA SER A 213 -1.84 -1.17 13.11
C SER A 213 -1.33 -0.33 11.95
N VAL A 214 -2.24 0.12 11.09
CA VAL A 214 -1.93 1.11 10.07
C VAL A 214 -1.53 2.42 10.76
N VAL A 215 -0.42 3.01 10.37
CA VAL A 215 0.09 4.28 10.92
C VAL A 215 0.24 5.37 9.87
N PHE A 216 0.32 4.96 8.62
CA PHE A 216 0.40 5.86 7.48
C PHE A 216 -0.20 5.20 6.24
N LEU A 217 -0.85 5.99 5.39
CA LEU A 217 -1.30 5.54 4.08
C LEU A 217 -1.33 6.72 3.10
N THR A 218 -1.02 6.43 1.84
CA THR A 218 -1.10 7.39 0.75
C THR A 218 -1.49 6.71 -0.56
N PRO A 219 -2.40 7.29 -1.35
CA PRO A 219 -2.74 6.74 -2.64
C PRO A 219 -1.63 7.02 -3.65
N ASN A 220 -1.31 6.03 -4.47
CA ASN A 220 -0.42 6.24 -5.60
C ASN A 220 -1.13 7.15 -6.63
N ASN A 221 -0.58 8.35 -6.86
CA ASN A 221 -1.18 9.35 -7.75
C ASN A 221 -1.05 9.01 -9.24
N TYR A 222 -0.44 7.87 -9.57
CA TYR A 222 -0.33 7.35 -10.93
C TYR A 222 -1.54 6.52 -11.36
N SER A 223 -2.15 5.76 -10.44
CA SER A 223 -3.09 4.68 -10.75
C SER A 223 -4.59 5.06 -10.76
N GLY A 224 -4.98 6.18 -10.11
CA GLY A 224 -6.38 6.63 -10.04
C GLY A 224 -7.27 5.81 -9.09
N PHE A 225 -8.60 5.93 -9.28
CA PHE A 225 -9.62 5.29 -8.42
C PHE A 225 -10.56 4.38 -9.20
N SER A 226 -11.17 3.43 -8.48
CA SER A 226 -12.34 2.64 -8.91
C SER A 226 -13.52 2.88 -7.98
N ILE A 227 -14.76 3.03 -8.50
CA ILE A 227 -15.96 3.08 -7.66
C ILE A 227 -16.48 1.66 -7.47
N ILE A 228 -16.55 1.24 -6.23
CA ILE A 228 -17.00 -0.11 -5.87
C ILE A 228 -18.11 0.04 -4.83
N GLY A 229 -19.33 -0.33 -5.21
CA GLY A 229 -20.50 -0.15 -4.35
C GLY A 229 -20.74 1.30 -3.93
N GLY A 230 -20.46 2.27 -4.81
CA GLY A 230 -20.61 3.69 -4.56
C GLY A 230 -19.44 4.34 -3.81
N VAL A 231 -18.43 3.56 -3.40
CA VAL A 231 -17.24 4.06 -2.67
C VAL A 231 -16.06 4.19 -3.64
N PRO A 232 -15.41 5.35 -3.76
CA PRO A 232 -14.19 5.50 -4.54
C PRO A 232 -13.03 4.83 -3.80
N ILE A 233 -12.41 3.81 -4.41
CA ILE A 233 -11.26 3.09 -3.87
C ILE A 233 -10.05 3.39 -4.75
N PRO A 234 -8.90 3.84 -4.19
CA PRO A 234 -7.65 3.95 -4.95
C PRO A 234 -7.27 2.60 -5.56
N ASN A 235 -6.82 2.59 -6.81
CA ASN A 235 -6.41 1.34 -7.45
C ASN A 235 -5.09 0.80 -6.87
N VAL A 236 -4.25 1.72 -6.39
CA VAL A 236 -3.00 1.41 -5.69
C VAL A 236 -2.89 2.32 -4.46
N LEU A 237 -2.54 1.72 -3.34
CA LEU A 237 -2.44 2.39 -2.05
C LEU A 237 -1.18 1.91 -1.33
N GLU A 238 -0.27 2.82 -1.05
CA GLU A 238 0.86 2.56 -0.17
C GLU A 238 0.42 2.64 1.28
N VAL A 239 0.69 1.62 2.05
CA VAL A 239 0.27 1.53 3.44
C VAL A 239 1.43 1.10 4.32
N THR A 240 1.63 1.79 5.43
CA THR A 240 2.57 1.44 6.48
C THR A 240 1.84 0.89 7.70
N TRP A 241 2.18 -0.33 8.08
CA TRP A 241 1.79 -0.94 9.35
C TRP A 241 2.95 -0.94 10.31
N ALA A 242 2.68 -0.62 11.57
CA ALA A 242 3.66 -0.71 12.65
C ALA A 242 3.18 -1.68 13.73
N ARG A 243 4.12 -2.42 14.33
CA ARG A 243 3.80 -3.37 15.38
C ARG A 243 3.29 -2.66 16.64
N ASN A 244 2.20 -3.16 17.19
CA ASN A 244 1.41 -2.49 18.23
C ASN A 244 2.19 -2.18 19.52
N ASP A 245 3.14 -3.04 19.91
CA ASP A 245 3.98 -2.85 21.10
C ASP A 245 5.03 -1.72 20.94
N LEU A 246 5.31 -1.32 19.70
CA LEU A 246 6.27 -0.26 19.39
C LEU A 246 5.63 1.12 19.19
N ILE A 247 4.31 1.20 19.13
CA ILE A 247 3.59 2.45 18.93
C ILE A 247 2.70 2.78 20.10
N ASN A 248 2.66 4.05 20.49
CA ASN A 248 1.79 4.55 21.57
C ASN A 248 0.55 5.26 21.02
N GLY A 249 0.14 4.88 19.82
CA GLY A 249 -0.95 5.54 19.09
C GLY A 249 -2.29 5.46 19.80
N LYS A 250 -3.01 6.56 19.86
CA LYS A 250 -4.41 6.58 20.26
C LYS A 250 -5.24 6.22 19.04
N LYS A 251 -6.06 5.18 19.15
CA LYS A 251 -7.07 4.89 18.13
C LYS A 251 -7.96 6.13 18.00
N PHE A 252 -7.96 6.71 16.80
CA PHE A 252 -8.82 7.79 16.34
C PHE A 252 -8.67 9.17 16.97
N LYS A 253 -7.99 10.05 16.27
CA LYS A 253 -8.33 11.48 16.13
C LYS A 253 -7.66 11.99 14.85
N LYS A 254 -8.46 12.64 13.97
CA LYS A 254 -8.08 13.38 12.75
C LYS A 254 -6.77 12.93 12.10
N ILE A 255 -6.84 12.40 10.88
CA ILE A 255 -5.67 12.36 10.00
C ILE A 255 -5.19 13.81 9.89
N LYS A 256 -4.17 14.19 10.65
CA LYS A 256 -3.46 15.44 10.42
C LYS A 256 -2.87 15.30 9.02
N THR A 257 -3.21 16.23 8.15
CA THR A 257 -2.55 16.34 6.85
C THR A 257 -1.06 16.40 7.12
N LEU A 258 -0.31 15.44 6.60
CA LEU A 258 1.15 15.49 6.68
C LEU A 258 1.62 16.80 6.06
N HIS A 259 2.72 17.34 6.57
CA HIS A 259 3.34 18.50 5.94
C HIS A 259 3.60 18.18 4.45
N PRO A 260 3.33 19.08 3.50
CA PRO A 260 3.49 18.83 2.08
C PRO A 260 4.86 18.23 1.70
N GLU A 261 5.91 18.60 2.44
CA GLU A 261 7.27 18.07 2.27
C GLU A 261 7.45 16.60 2.70
N GLN A 262 6.54 16.09 3.52
CA GLN A 262 6.52 14.69 3.98
C GLN A 262 5.58 13.82 3.18
N MET A 263 4.74 14.43 2.33
CA MET A 263 3.80 13.68 1.50
C MET A 263 4.52 13.08 0.29
N PRO A 264 4.55 11.76 0.17
CA PRO A 264 5.09 11.13 -1.02
C PRO A 264 4.17 11.45 -2.21
N THR A 265 4.79 11.89 -3.29
CA THR A 265 4.16 11.94 -4.59
C THR A 265 4.90 10.95 -5.48
N ASN A 266 4.28 9.82 -5.82
CA ASN A 266 4.88 8.84 -6.73
C ASN A 266 5.22 9.49 -8.08
N HIS A 267 4.43 10.45 -8.53
CA HIS A 267 4.70 11.21 -9.74
C HIS A 267 4.72 12.72 -9.48
N LYS A 268 5.89 13.36 -9.61
CA LYS A 268 6.12 14.80 -9.31
C LYS A 268 5.20 15.76 -10.06
N ASN A 269 4.78 15.39 -11.28
CA ASN A 269 3.98 16.25 -12.16
C ASN A 269 2.47 15.93 -12.09
N ARG A 270 2.02 15.12 -11.13
CA ARG A 270 0.61 14.80 -10.92
C ARG A 270 0.15 15.31 -9.57
N ALA A 271 -1.09 15.81 -9.54
CA ALA A 271 -1.71 16.19 -8.28
C ALA A 271 -1.80 15.00 -7.32
N GLN A 272 -1.58 15.25 -6.05
CA GLN A 272 -1.87 14.29 -4.99
C GLN A 272 -3.34 13.90 -5.03
N LEU A 273 -3.63 12.61 -4.88
CA LEU A 273 -5.00 12.13 -4.79
C LEU A 273 -5.55 12.41 -3.39
N ASP A 274 -6.70 13.08 -3.32
CA ASP A 274 -7.37 13.35 -2.05
C ASP A 274 -8.20 12.12 -1.64
N ILE A 275 -7.87 11.54 -0.49
CA ILE A 275 -8.58 10.42 0.13
C ILE A 275 -9.33 10.80 1.41
N SER A 276 -9.38 12.07 1.77
CA SER A 276 -10.04 12.55 2.99
C SER A 276 -11.55 12.20 3.05
N ASN A 277 -12.19 12.09 1.89
CA ASN A 277 -13.58 11.66 1.78
C ASN A 277 -13.78 10.13 1.90
N ILE A 278 -12.71 9.37 1.80
CA ILE A 278 -12.73 7.90 1.90
C ILE A 278 -12.34 7.49 3.31
N PHE A 279 -11.31 8.15 3.84
CA PHE A 279 -10.78 7.96 5.18
C PHE A 279 -11.06 9.23 5.97
N PRO A 280 -12.28 9.39 6.52
CA PRO A 280 -12.67 10.62 7.18
C PRO A 280 -11.80 10.91 8.41
N SER A 281 -11.47 12.17 8.58
CA SER A 281 -10.66 12.67 9.70
C SER A 281 -11.45 12.76 11.02
N GLU A 282 -12.72 12.40 11.03
CA GLU A 282 -13.58 12.42 12.22
C GLU A 282 -14.27 11.08 12.37
N SER A 283 -14.25 10.55 13.60
CA SER A 283 -15.07 9.40 13.98
C SER A 283 -16.54 9.71 13.81
N LEU A 284 -17.26 8.85 13.12
CA LEU A 284 -18.71 8.73 13.28
C LEU A 284 -19.02 8.38 14.72
#